data_8fc8500027eabc6bc54a6b36f4b8cc64
#
_entry.id   8fc8500027eabc6bc54a6b36f4b8cc64
#
_cell.length_a   1.000
_cell.length_b   1.000
_cell.length_c   1.000
_cell.angle_alpha   90.00
_cell.angle_beta   90.00
_cell.angle_gamma   90.00
#
_symmetry.space_group_name_H-M   'P 1'
#
loop_
_entity.id
_entity.type
_entity.pdbx_description
1 polymer ?
#
loop_
_entity_poly.entity_id
_entity_poly.type
_entity_poly.pdbx_seq_one_letter_code
_entity_poly.pdbx_strand_id
1 'polypeptide(L)'
;PGSYTCQNDKAGKCAGQVPAAESCNLTDDDCDGQTDEEVAAVECDVTNAYGTCKGTTLCVAGTTLCQGTSPTPEVCNGIDDNCSGVIDEGFPDTDKDGKADCIDPDDDNDTVLDEQDNCELTSNVSQTDNDNDSLGDLCDPDDDNDGVFDVNDSCPLLANKAQTDTDKDGKGDACDCDIDADGVMNEAVGCPKPVTPDNCTFTKNADQKDGDKDGSGDACDGDKDGDGDPDKTDCSPEDPAISHKAIETCDGVDKN
;
A
#
# COMPACT_ATOMS: atom_id res chain seq x y z
N PRO A 1 -79.54 -18.78 -16.64
CA PRO A 1 -79.04 -17.96 -15.55
C PRO A 1 -79.29 -18.76 -14.29
N GLY A 2 -78.27 -19.47 -13.81
CA GLY A 2 -78.34 -20.25 -12.57
C GLY A 2 -78.18 -19.28 -11.41
N SER A 3 -79.08 -19.35 -10.41
CA SER A 3 -78.88 -18.65 -9.16
C SER A 3 -77.84 -19.42 -8.35
N TYR A 4 -76.70 -18.80 -8.10
CA TYR A 4 -75.74 -19.29 -7.16
C TYR A 4 -76.24 -18.99 -5.77
N THR A 5 -76.42 -20.01 -4.96
CA THR A 5 -76.75 -19.89 -3.51
C THR A 5 -75.57 -20.40 -2.73
N CYS A 6 -74.94 -19.57 -1.94
CA CYS A 6 -73.93 -20.00 -1.00
C CYS A 6 -74.53 -20.97 0.01
N GLN A 7 -74.04 -22.22 0.11
CA GLN A 7 -74.41 -23.21 1.08
C GLN A 7 -73.60 -23.10 2.34
N ASN A 8 -73.73 -22.07 3.09
CA ASN A 8 -73.50 -22.03 4.55
C ASN A 8 -73.62 -20.59 5.02
N ASP A 9 -74.74 -20.23 5.57
CA ASP A 9 -75.05 -18.96 6.24
C ASP A 9 -74.15 -18.74 7.48
N LYS A 10 -72.90 -18.34 7.29
CA LYS A 10 -72.08 -17.65 8.28
C LYS A 10 -71.46 -16.43 7.69
N ALA A 11 -72.27 -15.37 7.72
CA ALA A 11 -71.84 -13.98 7.67
C ALA A 11 -71.09 -13.47 6.42
N GLY A 12 -71.43 -13.87 5.19
CA GLY A 12 -71.02 -13.22 3.98
C GLY A 12 -72.20 -12.91 3.08
N LYS A 13 -72.36 -11.72 2.54
CA LYS A 13 -73.46 -11.34 1.66
C LYS A 13 -73.20 -11.83 0.23
N CYS A 14 -73.34 -13.12 0.01
CA CYS A 14 -73.26 -13.67 -1.34
C CYS A 14 -74.64 -13.75 -2.04
N ALA A 15 -75.62 -13.02 -1.62
CA ALA A 15 -76.93 -13.04 -2.21
C ALA A 15 -76.95 -12.47 -3.64
N GLY A 16 -76.79 -13.37 -4.60
CA GLY A 16 -76.90 -13.02 -6.02
C GLY A 16 -75.64 -12.55 -6.72
N GLN A 17 -74.46 -12.66 -6.07
CA GLN A 17 -73.15 -12.46 -6.72
C GLN A 17 -72.66 -13.74 -7.39
N VAL A 18 -71.90 -13.58 -8.45
CA VAL A 18 -71.14 -14.66 -9.07
C VAL A 18 -69.84 -14.80 -8.28
N PRO A 19 -69.49 -16.01 -7.79
CA PRO A 19 -68.18 -16.20 -7.08
C PRO A 19 -67.03 -15.69 -7.95
N ALA A 20 -66.19 -14.90 -7.35
CA ALA A 20 -64.99 -14.33 -7.96
C ALA A 20 -63.78 -14.68 -7.08
N ALA A 21 -62.58 -14.48 -7.60
CA ALA A 21 -61.37 -14.60 -6.81
C ALA A 21 -61.38 -13.56 -5.66
N GLU A 22 -60.87 -13.95 -4.51
CA GLU A 22 -60.78 -13.09 -3.31
C GLU A 22 -60.02 -11.77 -3.58
N SER A 23 -60.60 -10.70 -3.09
CA SER A 23 -60.03 -9.35 -3.03
C SER A 23 -59.94 -8.90 -1.59
N CYS A 24 -58.88 -8.19 -1.22
CA CYS A 24 -58.69 -7.72 0.15
C CYS A 24 -59.70 -6.61 0.51
N ASN A 25 -60.92 -6.96 1.00
CA ASN A 25 -62.03 -6.02 1.18
C ASN A 25 -63.00 -6.36 2.30
N LEU A 26 -62.71 -7.37 3.12
CA LEU A 26 -63.55 -7.92 4.16
C LEU A 26 -64.85 -8.54 3.63
N THR A 27 -64.89 -8.99 2.38
CA THR A 27 -66.03 -9.66 1.75
C THR A 27 -65.60 -11.07 1.37
N ASP A 28 -66.44 -12.06 1.53
CA ASP A 28 -66.27 -13.41 1.02
C ASP A 28 -66.71 -13.36 -0.48
N ASP A 29 -65.72 -13.13 -1.38
CA ASP A 29 -65.98 -12.88 -2.79
C ASP A 29 -66.22 -14.20 -3.55
N ASP A 30 -65.64 -15.33 -3.10
CA ASP A 30 -65.82 -16.62 -3.77
C ASP A 30 -66.93 -17.47 -3.12
N CYS A 31 -67.47 -16.98 -1.98
CA CYS A 31 -68.62 -17.61 -1.29
C CYS A 31 -68.29 -18.98 -0.67
N ASP A 32 -67.07 -19.18 -0.19
CA ASP A 32 -66.66 -20.42 0.47
C ASP A 32 -66.83 -20.39 2.01
N GLY A 33 -67.16 -19.24 2.57
CA GLY A 33 -67.43 -19.03 3.99
C GLY A 33 -66.21 -18.49 4.74
N GLN A 34 -65.13 -18.21 4.07
CA GLN A 34 -63.96 -17.48 4.61
C GLN A 34 -64.00 -16.03 4.06
N THR A 35 -63.05 -15.20 4.44
CA THR A 35 -63.02 -13.79 4.03
C THR A 35 -61.59 -13.35 3.81
N ASP A 36 -61.28 -12.80 2.64
CA ASP A 36 -59.95 -12.32 2.26
C ASP A 36 -58.85 -13.44 2.29
N GLU A 37 -59.23 -14.73 2.20
CA GLU A 37 -58.24 -15.80 2.07
C GLU A 37 -57.78 -15.93 0.62
N GLU A 38 -56.64 -16.58 0.40
CA GLU A 38 -56.07 -16.84 -0.92
C GLU A 38 -55.91 -15.59 -1.83
N VAL A 39 -55.96 -14.37 -1.24
CA VAL A 39 -55.68 -13.15 -2.00
C VAL A 39 -54.29 -13.21 -2.60
N ALA A 40 -54.22 -13.13 -3.92
CA ALA A 40 -52.96 -13.25 -4.63
C ALA A 40 -51.96 -12.14 -4.24
N ALA A 41 -50.81 -12.57 -3.77
CA ALA A 41 -49.71 -11.64 -3.48
C ALA A 41 -49.21 -10.99 -4.79
N VAL A 42 -49.08 -9.68 -4.79
CA VAL A 42 -48.60 -8.88 -5.91
C VAL A 42 -47.33 -8.16 -5.47
N GLU A 43 -46.41 -7.95 -6.40
CA GLU A 43 -45.24 -7.12 -6.14
C GLU A 43 -45.62 -5.70 -5.74
N CYS A 44 -44.93 -5.18 -4.75
CA CYS A 44 -45.10 -3.80 -4.26
C CYS A 44 -43.77 -3.21 -3.83
N ASP A 45 -43.78 -1.92 -3.56
CA ASP A 45 -42.57 -1.19 -3.18
C ASP A 45 -42.68 -0.70 -1.72
N VAL A 46 -41.62 -0.98 -0.93
CA VAL A 46 -41.40 -0.40 0.39
C VAL A 46 -40.41 0.76 0.20
N THR A 47 -40.87 1.99 0.34
CA THR A 47 -40.09 3.21 0.04
C THR A 47 -39.93 4.07 1.29
N ASN A 48 -38.72 4.59 1.49
CA ASN A 48 -38.44 5.61 2.50
C ASN A 48 -37.35 6.59 1.99
N ALA A 49 -36.75 7.37 2.91
CA ALA A 49 -35.74 8.35 2.56
C ALA A 49 -34.43 7.75 2.02
N TYR A 50 -34.18 6.46 2.22
CA TYR A 50 -32.93 5.79 1.84
C TYR A 50 -33.03 5.02 0.52
N GLY A 51 -34.23 4.61 0.12
CA GLY A 51 -34.41 3.88 -1.14
C GLY A 51 -35.79 3.25 -1.31
N THR A 52 -35.84 2.26 -2.20
CA THR A 52 -37.04 1.50 -2.53
C THR A 52 -36.72 0.02 -2.68
N CYS A 53 -37.16 -0.79 -1.73
CA CYS A 53 -37.03 -2.25 -1.79
C CYS A 53 -38.29 -2.92 -2.32
N LYS A 54 -38.15 -4.04 -3.00
CA LYS A 54 -39.28 -4.85 -3.44
C LYS A 54 -39.87 -5.65 -2.29
N GLY A 55 -41.15 -5.77 -2.28
CA GLY A 55 -41.93 -6.58 -1.36
C GLY A 55 -43.06 -7.26 -2.04
N THR A 56 -43.91 -7.92 -1.26
CA THR A 56 -45.15 -8.55 -1.71
C THR A 56 -46.32 -8.08 -0.87
N THR A 57 -47.46 -7.92 -1.50
CA THR A 57 -48.67 -7.51 -0.81
C THR A 57 -49.19 -8.63 0.10
N LEU A 58 -49.67 -8.27 1.28
CA LEU A 58 -50.38 -9.14 2.23
C LEU A 58 -51.70 -8.45 2.56
N CYS A 59 -52.78 -9.26 2.59
CA CYS A 59 -54.08 -8.78 3.05
C CYS A 59 -54.17 -8.91 4.58
N VAL A 60 -54.43 -7.79 5.27
CA VAL A 60 -54.60 -7.76 6.70
C VAL A 60 -55.84 -6.92 7.01
N ALA A 61 -56.89 -7.61 7.55
CA ALA A 61 -58.14 -6.98 7.95
C ALA A 61 -58.76 -6.06 6.85
N GLY A 62 -58.84 -6.56 5.62
CA GLY A 62 -59.42 -5.84 4.49
C GLY A 62 -58.54 -4.72 3.90
N THR A 63 -57.29 -4.66 4.31
CA THR A 63 -56.35 -3.69 3.81
C THR A 63 -55.13 -4.39 3.22
N THR A 64 -54.78 -4.03 2.00
CA THR A 64 -53.55 -4.51 1.36
C THR A 64 -52.36 -3.74 1.90
N LEU A 65 -51.41 -4.42 2.52
CA LEU A 65 -50.13 -3.88 3.03
C LEU A 65 -48.99 -4.43 2.19
N CYS A 66 -48.00 -3.63 1.94
CA CYS A 66 -46.73 -4.09 1.34
C CYS A 66 -45.83 -4.62 2.46
N GLN A 67 -45.45 -5.88 2.34
CA GLN A 67 -44.49 -6.53 3.23
C GLN A 67 -43.18 -6.75 2.47
N GLY A 68 -42.10 -6.16 2.96
CA GLY A 68 -40.77 -6.26 2.42
C GLY A 68 -39.72 -5.68 3.37
N THR A 69 -38.47 -5.76 3.01
CA THR A 69 -37.38 -5.09 3.74
C THR A 69 -37.55 -3.58 3.63
N SER A 70 -37.41 -2.87 4.75
CA SER A 70 -37.38 -1.41 4.72
C SER A 70 -35.96 -0.94 4.34
N PRO A 71 -35.78 -0.10 3.32
CA PRO A 71 -34.47 0.42 2.99
C PRO A 71 -33.78 1.09 4.17
N THR A 72 -32.48 0.85 4.35
CA THR A 72 -31.64 1.51 5.36
C THR A 72 -30.41 2.14 4.68
N PRO A 73 -29.67 3.02 5.37
CA PRO A 73 -28.39 3.46 4.86
C PRO A 73 -27.46 2.26 4.65
N GLU A 74 -26.60 2.31 3.66
CA GLU A 74 -25.60 1.28 3.41
C GLU A 74 -24.70 1.06 4.64
N VAL A 75 -24.46 -0.20 4.93
CA VAL A 75 -23.52 -0.69 5.93
C VAL A 75 -22.62 -1.68 5.20
N CYS A 76 -21.31 -1.55 5.32
CA CYS A 76 -20.40 -2.45 4.65
C CYS A 76 -20.53 -3.89 5.15
N ASN A 77 -21.32 -4.70 4.46
CA ASN A 77 -21.70 -6.04 4.90
C ASN A 77 -21.98 -7.03 3.75
N GLY A 78 -21.78 -6.58 2.51
CA GLY A 78 -22.07 -7.37 1.30
C GLY A 78 -23.54 -7.45 0.93
N ILE A 79 -24.39 -6.58 1.49
CA ILE A 79 -25.84 -6.54 1.23
C ILE A 79 -26.20 -5.15 0.69
N ASP A 80 -27.04 -5.09 -0.33
CA ASP A 80 -27.67 -3.87 -0.81
C ASP A 80 -28.79 -3.45 0.16
N ASP A 81 -28.43 -2.68 1.20
CA ASP A 81 -29.32 -2.31 2.29
C ASP A 81 -30.39 -1.31 1.87
N ASN A 82 -30.16 -0.50 0.86
CA ASN A 82 -31.07 0.51 0.38
C ASN A 82 -31.82 0.10 -0.90
N CYS A 83 -31.48 -1.08 -1.45
CA CYS A 83 -32.06 -1.65 -2.66
C CYS A 83 -31.85 -0.77 -3.92
N SER A 84 -30.68 -0.12 -4.02
CA SER A 84 -30.29 0.70 -5.17
C SER A 84 -29.91 -0.14 -6.40
N GLY A 85 -29.56 -1.40 -6.19
CA GLY A 85 -29.02 -2.33 -7.16
C GLY A 85 -27.50 -2.39 -7.20
N VAL A 86 -26.83 -1.64 -6.31
CA VAL A 86 -25.39 -1.71 -6.06
C VAL A 86 -25.19 -2.13 -4.60
N ILE A 87 -24.20 -2.95 -4.34
CA ILE A 87 -23.88 -3.44 -2.99
C ILE A 87 -22.84 -2.51 -2.39
N ASP A 88 -23.04 -2.09 -1.14
CA ASP A 88 -22.08 -1.31 -0.36
C ASP A 88 -21.58 -0.02 -1.07
N GLU A 89 -22.47 0.62 -1.87
CA GLU A 89 -22.07 1.85 -2.56
C GLU A 89 -21.73 2.98 -1.58
N GLY A 90 -20.66 3.68 -1.90
CA GLY A 90 -20.14 4.80 -1.10
C GLY A 90 -19.03 4.41 -0.14
N PHE A 91 -18.70 3.12 -0.03
CA PHE A 91 -17.48 2.64 0.60
C PHE A 91 -16.32 2.60 -0.42
N PRO A 92 -15.05 2.65 0.05
CA PRO A 92 -13.90 2.47 -0.84
C PRO A 92 -13.94 1.11 -1.55
N ASP A 93 -13.43 1.08 -2.78
CA ASP A 93 -13.22 -0.09 -3.63
C ASP A 93 -11.93 0.22 -4.40
N THR A 94 -10.80 -0.21 -3.82
CA THR A 94 -9.46 0.23 -4.22
C THR A 94 -9.06 -0.33 -5.57
N ASP A 95 -9.31 -1.62 -5.83
CA ASP A 95 -9.00 -2.30 -7.09
C ASP A 95 -10.10 -2.16 -8.14
N LYS A 96 -11.31 -1.75 -7.75
CA LYS A 96 -12.50 -1.56 -8.60
C LYS A 96 -13.06 -2.85 -9.20
N ASP A 97 -13.01 -3.93 -8.44
CA ASP A 97 -13.59 -5.21 -8.83
C ASP A 97 -15.11 -5.28 -8.53
N GLY A 98 -15.64 -4.33 -7.77
CA GLY A 98 -17.05 -4.20 -7.39
C GLY A 98 -17.38 -4.72 -6.00
N LYS A 99 -16.38 -5.05 -5.19
CA LYS A 99 -16.48 -5.26 -3.76
C LYS A 99 -15.83 -4.09 -3.02
N ALA A 100 -16.42 -3.67 -1.95
CA ALA A 100 -15.82 -2.65 -1.10
C ALA A 100 -14.69 -3.26 -0.24
N ASP A 101 -13.63 -2.48 0.03
CA ASP A 101 -12.44 -2.91 0.76
C ASP A 101 -12.78 -3.60 2.10
N CYS A 102 -13.84 -3.19 2.77
CA CYS A 102 -14.26 -3.77 4.06
C CYS A 102 -14.85 -5.20 3.96
N ILE A 103 -15.11 -5.71 2.77
CA ILE A 103 -15.60 -7.08 2.51
C ILE A 103 -14.77 -7.82 1.46
N ASP A 104 -13.78 -7.14 0.90
CA ASP A 104 -12.82 -7.79 0.02
C ASP A 104 -11.68 -8.40 0.86
N PRO A 105 -11.21 -9.58 0.61
CA PRO A 105 -10.05 -10.16 1.27
C PRO A 105 -8.71 -9.83 0.58
N ASP A 106 -8.71 -9.05 -0.53
CA ASP A 106 -7.54 -8.69 -1.33
C ASP A 106 -7.85 -7.33 -2.00
N ASP A 107 -7.72 -6.26 -1.20
CA ASP A 107 -8.22 -4.90 -1.50
C ASP A 107 -7.60 -4.25 -2.74
N ASP A 108 -6.37 -4.62 -3.11
CA ASP A 108 -5.65 -4.06 -4.26
C ASP A 108 -5.45 -5.06 -5.42
N ASN A 109 -5.92 -6.30 -5.22
CA ASN A 109 -5.93 -7.40 -6.19
C ASN A 109 -4.52 -7.78 -6.68
N ASP A 110 -3.55 -7.77 -5.78
CA ASP A 110 -2.18 -8.16 -6.09
C ASP A 110 -1.89 -9.65 -5.85
N THR A 111 -2.88 -10.39 -5.36
CA THR A 111 -2.85 -11.81 -5.01
C THR A 111 -2.28 -12.15 -3.64
N VAL A 112 -1.97 -11.16 -2.83
CA VAL A 112 -1.68 -11.30 -1.41
C VAL A 112 -2.94 -10.87 -0.65
N LEU A 113 -3.37 -11.65 0.30
CA LEU A 113 -4.57 -11.31 1.07
C LEU A 113 -4.23 -10.25 2.12
N ASP A 114 -5.17 -9.33 2.42
CA ASP A 114 -4.98 -8.23 3.38
C ASP A 114 -4.35 -8.66 4.71
N GLU A 115 -4.76 -9.82 5.25
CA GLU A 115 -4.18 -10.37 6.49
C GLU A 115 -2.67 -10.70 6.39
N GLN A 116 -2.13 -10.75 5.19
CA GLN A 116 -0.74 -11.13 4.89
C GLN A 116 -0.02 -10.06 4.08
N ASP A 117 -0.73 -9.02 3.68
CA ASP A 117 -0.23 -7.94 2.87
C ASP A 117 0.35 -6.82 3.75
N ASN A 118 1.58 -6.45 3.48
CA ASN A 118 2.24 -5.34 4.15
C ASN A 118 1.94 -3.97 3.51
N CYS A 119 1.11 -3.95 2.43
CA CYS A 119 0.60 -2.73 1.79
C CYS A 119 -0.84 -2.91 1.26
N GLU A 120 -1.80 -3.24 2.12
CA GLU A 120 -3.19 -3.65 1.83
C GLU A 120 -3.91 -2.90 0.69
N LEU A 121 -3.55 -1.65 0.43
CA LEU A 121 -4.21 -0.78 -0.56
C LEU A 121 -3.29 -0.42 -1.74
N THR A 122 -2.10 -1.06 -1.85
CA THR A 122 -1.11 -0.69 -2.86
C THR A 122 -0.38 -1.92 -3.37
N SER A 123 -0.74 -2.39 -4.53
CA SER A 123 -0.27 -3.64 -5.14
C SER A 123 1.25 -3.81 -5.11
N ASN A 124 1.74 -4.78 -4.33
CA ASN A 124 3.15 -5.04 -4.08
C ASN A 124 3.48 -6.54 -3.93
N VAL A 125 3.12 -7.36 -4.88
CA VAL A 125 3.30 -8.85 -4.91
C VAL A 125 4.62 -9.34 -4.31
N SER A 126 5.67 -8.53 -4.32
CA SER A 126 6.98 -8.90 -3.75
C SER A 126 7.02 -8.87 -2.24
N GLN A 127 6.14 -8.12 -1.61
CA GLN A 127 6.06 -7.95 -0.16
C GLN A 127 7.41 -7.56 0.46
N THR A 128 8.18 -6.71 -0.26
CA THR A 128 9.45 -6.20 0.28
C THR A 128 9.17 -5.31 1.49
N ASP A 129 10.02 -5.47 2.50
CA ASP A 129 9.97 -4.76 3.78
C ASP A 129 11.41 -4.76 4.29
N ASN A 130 12.12 -3.67 4.01
CA ASN A 130 13.56 -3.58 4.16
C ASN A 130 13.99 -3.51 5.62
N ASP A 131 13.25 -2.80 6.45
CA ASP A 131 13.56 -2.61 7.87
C ASP A 131 12.82 -3.59 8.80
N ASN A 132 11.88 -4.35 8.26
CA ASN A 132 11.06 -5.35 8.93
C ASN A 132 10.14 -4.77 10.03
N ASP A 133 9.54 -3.63 9.77
CA ASP A 133 8.56 -3.02 10.67
C ASP A 133 7.12 -3.44 10.38
N SER A 134 6.90 -4.22 9.32
CA SER A 134 5.62 -4.75 8.81
C SER A 134 4.85 -3.79 7.89
N LEU A 135 5.42 -2.66 7.52
CA LEU A 135 4.97 -1.85 6.42
C LEU A 135 5.88 -2.15 5.21
N GLY A 136 5.31 -2.36 4.04
CA GLY A 136 6.11 -2.68 2.85
C GLY A 136 6.74 -1.43 2.24
N ASP A 137 7.93 -1.57 1.64
CA ASP A 137 8.68 -0.45 1.03
C ASP A 137 7.82 0.41 0.09
N LEU A 138 6.79 -0.15 -0.54
CA LEU A 138 5.96 0.60 -1.49
C LEU A 138 4.99 1.57 -0.82
N CYS A 139 4.62 1.33 0.42
CA CYS A 139 3.68 2.11 1.21
C CYS A 139 4.31 2.70 2.49
N ASP A 140 5.58 2.38 2.75
CA ASP A 140 6.35 2.97 3.82
C ASP A 140 6.93 4.32 3.37
N PRO A 141 6.87 5.36 4.17
CA PRO A 141 7.54 6.62 3.87
C PRO A 141 9.00 6.70 4.35
N ASP A 142 9.55 5.68 5.05
CA ASP A 142 10.91 5.64 5.63
C ASP A 142 11.41 4.19 5.63
N ASP A 143 11.73 3.67 4.43
CA ASP A 143 11.99 2.25 4.12
C ASP A 143 13.12 1.60 4.96
N ASP A 144 14.00 2.37 5.59
CA ASP A 144 15.10 1.86 6.41
C ASP A 144 15.05 2.29 7.88
N ASN A 145 14.00 3.06 8.25
CA ASN A 145 13.68 3.52 9.59
C ASN A 145 14.83 4.32 10.26
N ASP A 146 15.59 5.10 9.48
CA ASP A 146 16.67 5.94 10.01
C ASP A 146 16.18 7.31 10.53
N GLY A 147 14.93 7.65 10.22
CA GLY A 147 14.26 8.89 10.58
C GLY A 147 14.35 9.99 9.53
N VAL A 148 14.77 9.65 8.31
CA VAL A 148 14.71 10.50 7.11
C VAL A 148 13.78 9.84 6.11
N PHE A 149 12.72 10.54 5.71
CA PHE A 149 11.76 9.98 4.74
C PHE A 149 12.39 9.81 3.36
N ASP A 150 12.05 8.75 2.63
CA ASP A 150 12.59 8.35 1.33
C ASP A 150 12.68 9.50 0.32
N VAL A 151 11.67 10.36 0.31
CA VAL A 151 11.63 11.53 -0.59
C VAL A 151 12.76 12.54 -0.35
N ASN A 152 13.42 12.46 0.80
CA ASN A 152 14.53 13.32 1.20
C ASN A 152 15.78 12.52 1.53
N ASP A 153 15.69 11.18 1.46
CA ASP A 153 16.80 10.30 1.80
C ASP A 153 17.69 10.05 0.59
N SER A 154 19.00 10.23 0.79
CA SER A 154 20.01 9.95 -0.23
C SER A 154 20.32 8.44 -0.38
N CYS A 155 19.85 7.60 0.57
CA CYS A 155 19.97 6.13 0.54
C CYS A 155 18.71 5.46 1.12
N PRO A 156 17.54 5.50 0.50
CA PRO A 156 16.25 5.10 1.10
C PRO A 156 16.16 3.66 1.64
N LEU A 157 17.07 2.79 1.27
CA LEU A 157 17.08 1.39 1.70
C LEU A 157 18.25 1.06 2.65
N LEU A 158 19.02 2.06 3.05
CA LEU A 158 20.22 1.85 3.86
C LEU A 158 20.43 3.00 4.83
N ALA A 159 20.12 2.76 6.09
CA ALA A 159 20.15 3.75 7.17
C ALA A 159 21.41 4.62 7.18
N ASN A 160 21.24 5.91 6.89
CA ASN A 160 22.32 6.89 6.75
C ASN A 160 21.95 8.27 7.32
N LYS A 161 21.36 8.31 8.47
CA LYS A 161 20.83 9.51 9.17
C LYS A 161 21.62 10.80 9.01
N ALA A 162 22.93 10.73 8.78
CA ALA A 162 23.77 11.90 8.56
C ALA A 162 23.62 12.51 7.17
N GLN A 163 23.07 11.77 6.23
CA GLN A 163 22.82 12.18 4.84
C GLN A 163 24.05 12.80 4.17
N THR A 164 25.23 12.20 4.44
CA THR A 164 26.47 12.66 3.78
C THR A 164 26.44 12.26 2.32
N ASP A 165 26.85 13.20 1.49
CA ASP A 165 26.96 13.08 0.04
C ASP A 165 28.19 13.92 -0.37
N THR A 166 29.30 13.23 -0.56
CA THR A 166 30.63 13.87 -0.70
C THR A 166 30.79 14.55 -2.04
N ASP A 167 30.33 13.93 -3.13
CA ASP A 167 30.47 14.46 -4.49
C ASP A 167 29.25 15.26 -4.96
N LYS A 168 28.14 15.16 -4.24
CA LYS A 168 26.86 15.87 -4.47
C LYS A 168 26.14 15.42 -5.74
N ASP A 169 26.16 14.14 -6.02
CA ASP A 169 25.44 13.54 -7.13
C ASP A 169 24.00 13.16 -6.78
N GLY A 170 23.64 13.20 -5.48
CA GLY A 170 22.32 12.89 -4.93
C GLY A 170 22.21 11.50 -4.33
N LYS A 171 23.28 10.72 -4.34
CA LYS A 171 23.41 9.48 -3.57
C LYS A 171 24.22 9.74 -2.31
N GLY A 172 23.77 9.19 -1.20
CA GLY A 172 24.54 9.24 0.03
C GLY A 172 25.77 8.33 -0.02
N ASP A 173 26.84 8.75 0.65
CA ASP A 173 28.09 7.98 0.76
C ASP A 173 27.87 6.52 1.19
N ALA A 174 26.80 6.24 1.95
CA ALA A 174 26.49 4.90 2.44
C ALA A 174 26.09 3.92 1.34
N CYS A 175 25.44 4.39 0.30
CA CYS A 175 24.96 3.59 -0.84
C CYS A 175 25.63 3.96 -2.16
N ASP A 176 26.58 4.89 -2.15
CA ASP A 176 27.33 5.28 -3.33
C ASP A 176 28.51 4.35 -3.58
N CYS A 177 28.68 3.96 -4.84
CA CYS A 177 29.78 3.11 -5.27
C CYS A 177 31.03 3.88 -5.71
N ASP A 178 30.92 5.19 -5.87
CA ASP A 178 31.99 6.09 -6.31
C ASP A 178 31.85 7.42 -5.56
N ILE A 179 32.12 7.36 -4.25
CA ILE A 179 31.78 8.40 -3.26
C ILE A 179 32.34 9.78 -3.60
N ASP A 180 33.44 9.85 -4.29
CA ASP A 180 34.05 11.13 -4.67
C ASP A 180 33.95 11.45 -6.17
N ALA A 181 33.30 10.56 -6.96
CA ALA A 181 33.12 10.68 -8.40
C ALA A 181 34.44 10.84 -9.19
N ASP A 182 35.43 10.03 -8.87
CA ASP A 182 36.70 9.98 -9.63
C ASP A 182 36.75 8.85 -10.66
N GLY A 183 35.76 7.96 -10.67
CA GLY A 183 35.62 6.82 -11.57
C GLY A 183 36.23 5.53 -11.03
N VAL A 184 36.70 5.51 -9.79
CA VAL A 184 37.17 4.31 -9.08
C VAL A 184 36.19 3.93 -7.99
N MET A 185 35.76 2.67 -7.96
CA MET A 185 34.70 2.22 -7.07
C MET A 185 35.22 1.95 -5.66
N ASN A 186 34.39 2.36 -4.70
CA ASN A 186 34.55 2.02 -3.28
C ASN A 186 33.98 0.65 -2.95
N GLU A 187 34.37 0.04 -1.85
CA GLU A 187 33.69 -1.11 -1.25
C GLU A 187 32.52 -0.61 -0.41
N ALA A 188 31.32 -0.48 -1.01
CA ALA A 188 30.10 -0.10 -0.30
C ALA A 188 29.03 -1.20 -0.41
N VAL A 189 28.02 -1.14 0.47
CA VAL A 189 26.91 -2.10 0.49
C VAL A 189 26.09 -1.95 -0.80
N GLY A 190 25.83 -3.08 -1.46
CA GLY A 190 25.09 -3.11 -2.72
C GLY A 190 25.92 -2.82 -3.97
N CYS A 191 27.19 -2.45 -3.82
CA CYS A 191 28.07 -2.17 -4.95
C CYS A 191 28.76 -3.43 -5.49
N PRO A 192 29.06 -3.47 -6.81
CA PRO A 192 29.91 -4.50 -7.36
C PRO A 192 31.30 -4.44 -6.70
N LYS A 193 31.84 -5.58 -6.28
CA LYS A 193 33.21 -5.60 -5.71
C LYS A 193 34.21 -5.10 -6.75
N PRO A 194 34.92 -3.99 -6.50
CA PRO A 194 35.94 -3.52 -7.40
C PRO A 194 37.12 -4.49 -7.44
N VAL A 195 37.82 -4.56 -8.57
CA VAL A 195 39.06 -5.35 -8.70
C VAL A 195 40.18 -4.71 -7.87
N THR A 196 40.18 -3.39 -7.82
CA THR A 196 41.03 -2.56 -6.97
C THR A 196 40.11 -1.53 -6.32
N PRO A 197 39.89 -1.59 -4.98
CA PRO A 197 39.14 -0.53 -4.32
C PRO A 197 39.87 0.80 -4.38
N ASP A 198 39.09 1.88 -4.35
CA ASP A 198 39.64 3.23 -4.27
C ASP A 198 40.49 3.41 -3.02
N ASN A 199 41.72 3.91 -3.22
CA ASN A 199 42.67 4.14 -2.15
C ASN A 199 42.57 5.53 -1.50
N CYS A 200 41.62 6.39 -1.97
CA CYS A 200 41.28 7.68 -1.36
C CYS A 200 39.79 7.97 -1.36
N THR A 201 39.00 7.15 -0.76
CA THR A 201 37.51 7.08 -0.75
C THR A 201 36.76 8.42 -0.78
N PHE A 202 37.31 9.50 -0.27
CA PHE A 202 36.66 10.81 -0.15
C PHE A 202 37.43 11.93 -0.87
N THR A 203 38.47 11.58 -1.70
CA THR A 203 39.33 12.57 -2.35
C THR A 203 39.72 12.10 -3.72
N LYS A 204 39.17 12.73 -4.74
CA LYS A 204 39.41 12.36 -6.15
C LYS A 204 40.86 12.12 -6.50
N ASN A 205 41.16 10.90 -6.94
CA ASN A 205 42.50 10.49 -7.40
C ASN A 205 42.44 9.37 -8.45
N ALA A 206 41.74 9.58 -9.53
CA ALA A 206 41.51 8.59 -10.62
C ALA A 206 42.76 7.83 -11.11
N ASP A 207 43.94 8.32 -10.83
CA ASP A 207 45.23 7.66 -11.14
C ASP A 207 45.65 6.63 -10.08
N GLN A 208 45.01 6.66 -8.91
CA GLN A 208 45.22 5.74 -7.78
C GLN A 208 46.71 5.62 -7.40
N LYS A 209 47.45 6.73 -7.51
CA LYS A 209 48.86 6.77 -7.17
C LYS A 209 49.03 6.52 -5.66
N ASP A 210 49.95 5.64 -5.31
CA ASP A 210 50.32 5.23 -3.97
C ASP A 210 51.83 5.01 -3.95
N GLY A 211 52.58 6.01 -3.47
CA GLY A 211 54.03 6.09 -3.62
C GLY A 211 54.78 5.07 -2.74
N ASP A 212 54.36 4.89 -1.51
CA ASP A 212 54.99 4.00 -0.55
C ASP A 212 54.32 2.62 -0.46
N LYS A 213 53.11 2.47 -1.05
CA LYS A 213 52.32 1.24 -1.14
C LYS A 213 51.76 0.77 0.22
N ASP A 214 51.37 1.71 1.05
CA ASP A 214 50.74 1.43 2.33
C ASP A 214 49.25 1.19 2.21
N GLY A 215 48.63 1.54 1.06
CA GLY A 215 47.23 1.39 0.72
C GLY A 215 46.43 2.70 0.78
N SER A 216 47.04 3.80 1.25
CA SER A 216 46.52 5.15 1.13
C SER A 216 47.05 5.78 -0.15
N GLY A 217 46.18 6.38 -0.95
CA GLY A 217 46.65 7.07 -2.15
C GLY A 217 47.32 8.40 -1.82
N ASP A 218 48.31 8.82 -2.64
CA ASP A 218 49.10 10.09 -2.48
C ASP A 218 48.20 11.31 -2.28
N ALA A 219 46.98 11.29 -2.79
CA ALA A 219 46.03 12.40 -2.70
C ALA A 219 45.46 12.61 -1.29
N CYS A 220 45.36 11.56 -0.49
CA CYS A 220 44.79 11.54 0.86
C CYS A 220 45.81 11.10 1.92
N ASP A 221 47.02 10.77 1.51
CA ASP A 221 48.11 10.43 2.40
C ASP A 221 48.81 11.68 2.94
N GLY A 222 49.25 11.63 4.17
CA GLY A 222 50.01 12.69 4.83
C GLY A 222 51.51 12.46 4.88
N ASP A 223 51.98 11.30 4.38
CA ASP A 223 53.39 10.85 4.33
C ASP A 223 53.59 9.96 3.09
N LYS A 224 53.52 10.58 1.90
CA LYS A 224 53.42 9.91 0.59
C LYS A 224 54.54 8.95 0.24
N ASP A 225 55.72 9.09 0.84
CA ASP A 225 56.85 8.22 0.58
C ASP A 225 57.16 7.28 1.76
N GLY A 226 56.42 7.40 2.89
CA GLY A 226 56.43 6.48 4.02
C GLY A 226 57.74 6.53 4.83
N ASP A 227 58.46 7.65 4.82
CA ASP A 227 59.74 7.75 5.51
C ASP A 227 59.59 8.15 6.99
N GLY A 228 58.36 8.47 7.42
CA GLY A 228 57.98 8.85 8.81
C GLY A 228 58.12 10.36 9.06
N ASP A 229 58.23 11.16 8.01
CA ASP A 229 58.20 12.62 8.05
C ASP A 229 56.96 13.12 7.25
N PRO A 230 55.96 13.71 7.89
CA PRO A 230 54.78 14.15 7.18
C PRO A 230 55.05 15.13 6.07
N ASP A 231 54.37 15.03 4.93
CA ASP A 231 54.49 15.89 3.75
C ASP A 231 54.65 17.40 4.04
N LYS A 232 53.98 17.90 5.12
CA LYS A 232 54.01 19.32 5.50
C LYS A 232 55.33 19.75 6.03
N THR A 233 56.15 18.85 6.51
CA THR A 233 57.44 19.11 7.17
C THR A 233 58.59 18.52 6.39
N ASP A 234 58.29 17.59 5.47
CA ASP A 234 59.27 16.93 4.65
C ASP A 234 59.79 17.85 3.54
N CYS A 235 61.10 17.84 3.32
CA CYS A 235 61.82 18.58 2.31
C CYS A 235 61.61 17.99 0.90
N SER A 236 61.24 16.73 0.79
CA SER A 236 61.02 15.99 -0.46
C SER A 236 59.95 14.91 -0.31
N PRO A 237 58.66 15.24 -0.24
CA PRO A 237 57.54 14.34 0.09
C PRO A 237 57.32 13.16 -0.89
N GLU A 238 58.17 12.96 -1.86
CA GLU A 238 58.13 11.86 -2.84
C GLU A 238 59.45 11.04 -2.88
N ASP A 239 60.39 11.32 -1.99
CA ASP A 239 61.71 10.63 -1.94
C ASP A 239 62.02 10.13 -0.52
N PRO A 240 61.75 8.87 -0.21
CA PRO A 240 61.92 8.30 1.14
C PRO A 240 63.36 8.28 1.66
N ALA A 241 64.29 8.79 0.88
CA ALA A 241 65.68 8.95 1.31
C ALA A 241 65.98 10.35 1.89
N ILE A 242 65.02 11.26 1.79
CA ILE A 242 65.19 12.68 2.18
C ILE A 242 64.11 13.03 3.23
N SER A 243 64.49 13.21 4.47
CA SER A 243 63.61 13.68 5.53
C SER A 243 64.36 14.57 6.51
N HIS A 244 63.69 15.49 7.21
CA HIS A 244 64.39 16.33 8.19
C HIS A 244 64.94 15.53 9.41
N LYS A 245 64.61 14.24 9.51
CA LYS A 245 65.20 13.31 10.50
C LYS A 245 66.31 12.43 9.91
N ALA A 246 66.59 12.53 8.60
CA ALA A 246 67.57 11.71 7.95
C ALA A 246 68.96 12.01 8.49
N ILE A 247 69.76 10.97 8.64
CA ILE A 247 71.19 11.13 9.01
C ILE A 247 71.98 11.49 7.77
N GLU A 248 72.57 12.66 7.80
CA GLU A 248 73.46 13.11 6.75
C GLU A 248 74.61 12.09 6.53
N THR A 249 74.79 11.71 5.27
CA THR A 249 75.91 10.92 4.82
C THR A 249 76.77 11.77 3.85
N CYS A 250 78.10 11.61 3.87
CA CYS A 250 79.03 12.37 3.05
C CYS A 250 78.97 11.97 1.57
N ASP A 251 77.81 11.94 0.96
CA ASP A 251 77.58 11.55 -0.46
C ASP A 251 77.25 12.75 -1.38
N GLY A 252 77.14 13.95 -0.76
CA GLY A 252 76.88 15.19 -1.49
C GLY A 252 75.38 15.47 -1.74
N VAL A 253 74.49 14.71 -1.13
CA VAL A 253 73.03 14.93 -1.08
C VAL A 253 72.65 15.42 0.33
N ASP A 254 71.94 16.54 0.41
CA ASP A 254 71.37 17.07 1.65
C ASP A 254 70.05 16.29 1.89
N LYS A 255 69.95 15.55 3.01
CA LYS A 255 68.86 14.64 3.34
C LYS A 255 68.01 15.12 4.50
N ASN A 256 68.25 16.29 5.05
CA ASN A 256 67.51 16.85 6.19
C ASN A 256 66.99 18.27 5.96
#